data_2778e7965aa1a504b0024dba05a30663
#
_entry.id   2778e7965aa1a504b0024dba05a30663
#
_cell.length_a   1.000
_cell.length_b   1.000
_cell.length_c   1.000
_cell.angle_alpha   90.00
_cell.angle_beta   90.00
_cell.angle_gamma   90.00
#
_symmetry.space_group_name_H-M   'P 1'
#
loop_
_entity.id
_entity.type
_entity.pdbx_description
1 polymer ?
#
loop_
_entity_poly.entity_id
_entity_poly.type
_entity_poly.pdbx_seq_one_letter_code
_entity_poly.pdbx_strand_id
1 'polypeptide(L)'
;MTIQRIYEVRTEFGVRVPMRDGVTLSADIYYPIAPAGETEKWPVILERTPYVKASERMLDRATYCAKRGYVFVAMDVRGRGDSDGEFVPYFNDGRDGYDAIEWCATQEWSNGNVGTQGSSYPGRIQWLAALQQPPHLRAMVVRVTPSDPFVETPTGLPSPMHLCWLHFVSGRVNQLMEAVNWSAVYEHLPLLTMDERAGRRNEHWRADIE
;
A
#
# COMPACT_ATOMS: atom_id res chain seq x y z
N MET A 1 -5.63 27.05 23.81
CA MET A 1 -5.86 26.19 22.65
C MET A 1 -5.15 26.79 21.46
N THR A 2 -4.12 26.13 20.95
CA THR A 2 -3.46 26.59 19.71
C THR A 2 -4.40 26.23 18.56
N ILE A 3 -4.89 27.24 17.84
CA ILE A 3 -5.73 27.01 16.65
C ILE A 3 -4.82 26.34 15.61
N GLN A 4 -5.09 25.07 15.29
CA GLN A 4 -4.35 24.39 14.25
C GLN A 4 -4.69 25.04 12.90
N ARG A 5 -3.68 25.50 12.18
CA ARG A 5 -3.84 26.08 10.84
C ARG A 5 -4.40 25.03 9.90
N ILE A 6 -5.39 25.38 9.12
CA ILE A 6 -5.98 24.52 8.08
C ILE A 6 -5.58 25.10 6.73
N TYR A 7 -4.96 24.26 5.88
CA TYR A 7 -4.48 24.62 4.56
C TYR A 7 -5.48 24.23 3.47
N GLU A 8 -5.46 24.94 2.37
CA GLU A 8 -6.03 24.44 1.13
C GLU A 8 -5.16 23.32 0.56
N VAL A 9 -5.70 22.51 -0.34
CA VAL A 9 -5.01 21.32 -0.86
C VAL A 9 -4.91 21.39 -2.37
N ARG A 10 -3.69 21.20 -2.88
CA ARG A 10 -3.42 20.94 -4.30
C ARG A 10 -3.12 19.45 -4.47
N THR A 11 -3.59 18.89 -5.56
CA THR A 11 -3.35 17.47 -5.86
C THR A 11 -2.63 17.33 -7.21
N GLU A 12 -1.71 16.36 -7.27
CA GLU A 12 -1.04 15.93 -8.48
C GLU A 12 -1.20 14.41 -8.62
N PHE A 13 -1.79 13.97 -9.74
CA PHE A 13 -2.13 12.57 -9.97
C PHE A 13 -1.12 11.89 -10.87
N GLY A 14 -0.91 10.58 -10.64
CA GLY A 14 -0.15 9.72 -11.55
C GLY A 14 1.35 10.05 -11.60
N VAL A 15 1.91 10.63 -10.55
CA VAL A 15 3.35 10.93 -10.46
C VAL A 15 4.13 9.62 -10.52
N ARG A 16 5.16 9.59 -11.39
CA ARG A 16 5.99 8.41 -11.62
C ARG A 16 7.18 8.41 -10.68
N VAL A 17 7.23 7.44 -9.77
CA VAL A 17 8.28 7.30 -8.75
C VAL A 17 9.20 6.15 -9.16
N PRO A 18 10.48 6.45 -9.49
CA PRO A 18 11.42 5.41 -9.94
C PRO A 18 11.89 4.56 -8.76
N MET A 19 11.94 3.26 -8.99
CA MET A 19 12.59 2.30 -8.09
C MET A 19 14.02 1.99 -8.59
N ARG A 20 14.89 1.48 -7.71
CA ARG A 20 16.29 1.19 -7.99
C ARG A 20 16.52 0.22 -9.16
N ASP A 21 15.55 -0.60 -9.48
CA ASP A 21 15.60 -1.60 -10.57
C ASP A 21 15.00 -1.10 -11.89
N GLY A 22 14.65 0.19 -11.98
CA GLY A 22 14.09 0.83 -13.16
C GLY A 22 12.58 0.69 -13.32
N VAL A 23 11.89 -0.07 -12.48
CA VAL A 23 10.43 -0.08 -12.43
C VAL A 23 9.94 1.26 -11.87
N THR A 24 8.81 1.77 -12.34
CA THR A 24 8.20 3.00 -11.82
C THR A 24 6.87 2.72 -11.16
N LEU A 25 6.68 3.25 -9.96
CA LEU A 25 5.41 3.19 -9.25
C LEU A 25 4.61 4.47 -9.46
N SER A 26 3.29 4.37 -9.38
CA SER A 26 2.38 5.49 -9.56
C SER A 26 1.91 6.01 -8.20
N ALA A 27 2.03 7.32 -8.00
CA ALA A 27 1.60 8.00 -6.80
C ALA A 27 0.66 9.16 -7.12
N ASP A 28 -0.30 9.41 -6.23
CA ASP A 28 -1.09 10.64 -6.17
C ASP A 28 -0.63 11.44 -4.95
N ILE A 29 -0.31 12.72 -5.15
CA ILE A 29 0.31 13.53 -4.12
C ILE A 29 -0.62 14.70 -3.78
N TYR A 30 -0.87 14.86 -2.49
CA TYR A 30 -1.74 15.89 -1.93
C TYR A 30 -0.89 16.85 -1.11
N TYR A 31 -0.83 18.09 -1.54
CA TYR A 31 0.04 19.12 -0.97
C TYR A 31 -0.77 20.14 -0.17
N PRO A 32 -0.31 20.53 1.03
CA PRO A 32 -0.76 21.78 1.63
C PRO A 32 -0.38 22.96 0.74
N ILE A 33 -1.24 23.95 0.62
CA ILE A 33 -0.92 25.20 -0.07
C ILE A 33 -0.46 26.20 0.99
N ALA A 34 0.83 26.59 0.91
CA ALA A 34 1.36 27.65 1.76
C ALA A 34 0.72 29.00 1.43
N PRO A 35 0.56 29.91 2.39
CA PRO A 35 0.10 31.27 2.11
C PRO A 35 1.01 32.02 1.13
N ALA A 36 0.44 33.01 0.48
CA ALA A 36 1.18 33.81 -0.47
C ALA A 36 2.44 34.46 0.17
N GLY A 37 3.60 34.20 -0.45
CA GLY A 37 4.89 34.69 0.00
C GLY A 37 5.62 33.79 1.01
N GLU A 38 5.04 32.67 1.43
CA GLU A 38 5.70 31.68 2.27
C GLU A 38 6.14 30.48 1.41
N THR A 39 7.37 30.04 1.62
CA THR A 39 7.89 28.78 1.04
C THR A 39 8.05 27.79 2.18
N GLU A 40 7.21 26.78 2.22
CA GLU A 40 7.26 25.78 3.28
C GLU A 40 7.65 24.40 2.72
N LYS A 41 8.48 23.70 3.48
CA LYS A 41 8.76 22.28 3.28
C LYS A 41 8.01 21.48 4.34
N TRP A 42 7.38 20.39 3.91
CA TRP A 42 6.42 19.67 4.72
C TRP A 42 6.93 18.29 5.15
N PRO A 43 6.56 17.80 6.33
CA PRO A 43 6.69 16.38 6.62
C PRO A 43 5.77 15.58 5.70
N VAL A 44 6.19 14.36 5.37
CA VAL A 44 5.50 13.51 4.42
C VAL A 44 4.82 12.35 5.14
N ILE A 45 3.62 12.00 4.71
CA ILE A 45 2.97 10.75 5.06
C ILE A 45 2.82 9.92 3.78
N LEU A 46 3.47 8.76 3.74
CA LEU A 46 3.40 7.81 2.64
C LEU A 46 2.48 6.64 3.02
N GLU A 47 1.49 6.36 2.18
CA GLU A 47 0.68 5.14 2.26
C GLU A 47 0.76 4.38 0.92
N ARG A 48 1.34 3.17 0.95
CA ARG A 48 1.43 2.26 -0.19
C ARG A 48 0.35 1.20 -0.08
N THR A 49 -0.31 0.87 -1.19
CA THR A 49 -1.48 -0.01 -1.17
C THR A 49 -1.58 -0.90 -2.42
N PRO A 50 -1.99 -2.18 -2.27
CA PRO A 50 -2.38 -3.02 -3.40
C PRO A 50 -3.85 -2.79 -3.80
N TYR A 51 -4.61 -1.98 -3.04
CA TYR A 51 -6.07 -1.85 -3.14
C TYR A 51 -6.52 -0.64 -3.96
N VAL A 52 -5.65 -0.10 -4.82
CA VAL A 52 -5.86 1.09 -5.64
C VAL A 52 -5.84 2.40 -4.83
N LYS A 53 -4.84 3.24 -5.13
CA LYS A 53 -4.62 4.54 -4.45
C LYS A 53 -5.77 5.55 -4.61
N ALA A 54 -6.57 5.41 -5.67
CA ALA A 54 -7.65 6.33 -6.02
C ALA A 54 -9.00 5.99 -5.35
N SER A 55 -9.00 5.30 -4.21
CA SER A 55 -10.24 5.02 -3.48
C SER A 55 -10.74 6.25 -2.71
N GLU A 56 -12.07 6.41 -2.56
CA GLU A 56 -12.69 7.49 -1.79
C GLU A 56 -12.10 7.59 -0.38
N ARG A 57 -11.94 6.46 0.30
CA ARG A 57 -11.33 6.40 1.65
C ARG A 57 -9.89 6.92 1.67
N MET A 58 -9.12 6.69 0.59
CA MET A 58 -7.76 7.21 0.47
C MET A 58 -7.78 8.73 0.26
N LEU A 59 -8.65 9.21 -0.61
CA LEU A 59 -8.84 10.63 -0.89
C LEU A 59 -9.20 11.42 0.38
N ASP A 60 -10.15 10.92 1.18
CA ASP A 60 -10.54 11.55 2.44
C ASP A 60 -9.37 11.65 3.42
N ARG A 61 -8.62 10.57 3.57
CA ARG A 61 -7.45 10.52 4.46
C ARG A 61 -6.33 11.45 3.99
N ALA A 62 -6.02 11.42 2.70
CA ALA A 62 -5.01 12.27 2.10
C ALA A 62 -5.34 13.75 2.26
N THR A 63 -6.58 14.12 1.96
CA THR A 63 -7.09 15.48 2.13
C THR A 63 -7.05 15.93 3.59
N TYR A 64 -7.43 15.04 4.53
CA TYR A 64 -7.36 15.32 5.96
C TYR A 64 -5.94 15.65 6.43
N CYS A 65 -4.96 14.86 5.99
CA CYS A 65 -3.55 15.06 6.34
C CYS A 65 -2.99 16.34 5.68
N ALA A 66 -3.26 16.54 4.39
CA ALA A 66 -2.78 17.71 3.67
C ALA A 66 -3.32 19.01 4.25
N LYS A 67 -4.60 19.07 4.63
CA LYS A 67 -5.18 20.21 5.36
C LYS A 67 -4.48 20.54 6.68
N ARG A 68 -3.66 19.63 7.22
CA ARG A 68 -2.97 19.77 8.50
C ARG A 68 -1.46 19.93 8.40
N GLY A 69 -0.96 20.23 7.19
CA GLY A 69 0.44 20.54 6.98
C GLY A 69 1.32 19.30 6.76
N TYR A 70 0.78 18.26 6.18
CA TYR A 70 1.53 17.10 5.70
C TYR A 70 1.38 16.96 4.19
N VAL A 71 2.45 16.74 3.46
CA VAL A 71 2.30 16.18 2.12
C VAL A 71 1.90 14.71 2.27
N PHE A 72 0.79 14.33 1.64
CA PHE A 72 0.36 12.94 1.64
C PHE A 72 0.62 12.31 0.27
N VAL A 73 1.30 11.17 0.27
CA VAL A 73 1.62 10.40 -0.93
C VAL A 73 0.87 9.07 -0.87
N ALA A 74 -0.15 8.93 -1.71
CA ALA A 74 -0.87 7.69 -1.93
C ALA A 74 -0.25 6.94 -3.11
N MET A 75 0.26 5.73 -2.93
CA MET A 75 1.02 5.01 -3.94
C MET A 75 0.49 3.60 -4.14
N ASP A 76 0.25 3.23 -5.40
CA ASP A 76 0.00 1.83 -5.76
C ASP A 76 1.30 1.02 -5.63
N VAL A 77 1.23 -0.17 -5.00
CA VAL A 77 2.37 -1.08 -4.99
C VAL A 77 2.65 -1.63 -6.39
N ARG A 78 3.83 -2.18 -6.61
CA ARG A 78 4.30 -2.77 -7.87
C ARG A 78 3.24 -3.69 -8.49
N GLY A 79 2.97 -3.52 -9.79
CA GLY A 79 2.02 -4.33 -10.56
C GLY A 79 0.54 -4.10 -10.23
N ARG A 80 0.22 -3.12 -9.36
CA ARG A 80 -1.16 -2.77 -9.01
C ARG A 80 -1.52 -1.37 -9.49
N GLY A 81 -2.81 -1.14 -9.75
CA GLY A 81 -3.30 0.15 -10.26
C GLY A 81 -2.51 0.61 -11.49
N ASP A 82 -1.92 1.79 -11.41
CA ASP A 82 -1.13 2.41 -12.47
C ASP A 82 0.39 2.20 -12.31
N SER A 83 0.84 1.44 -11.29
CA SER A 83 2.25 1.10 -11.09
C SER A 83 2.73 0.04 -12.06
N ASP A 84 3.97 0.17 -12.55
CA ASP A 84 4.57 -0.82 -13.45
C ASP A 84 5.02 -2.08 -12.69
N GLY A 85 5.52 -3.07 -13.43
CA GLY A 85 6.01 -4.34 -12.93
C GLY A 85 4.92 -5.36 -12.66
N GLU A 86 5.29 -6.41 -11.93
CA GLU A 86 4.43 -7.54 -11.59
C GLU A 86 4.16 -7.56 -10.08
N PHE A 87 2.92 -7.82 -9.69
CA PHE A 87 2.52 -7.95 -8.31
C PHE A 87 2.78 -9.36 -7.79
N VAL A 88 3.82 -9.49 -6.98
CA VAL A 88 4.06 -10.68 -6.16
C VAL A 88 3.98 -10.22 -4.70
N PRO A 89 2.95 -10.65 -3.94
CA PRO A 89 2.71 -10.16 -2.60
C PRO A 89 3.96 -10.23 -1.71
N TYR A 90 4.29 -9.10 -1.07
CA TYR A 90 5.40 -8.92 -0.13
C TYR A 90 6.82 -9.06 -0.68
N PHE A 91 7.02 -9.59 -1.89
CA PHE A 91 8.35 -9.91 -2.42
C PHE A 91 9.23 -8.67 -2.64
N ASN A 92 8.69 -7.64 -3.31
CA ASN A 92 9.43 -6.41 -3.58
C ASN A 92 9.15 -5.28 -2.57
N ASP A 93 8.13 -5.43 -1.73
CA ASP A 93 7.60 -4.34 -0.91
C ASP A 93 8.60 -3.70 0.05
N GLY A 94 9.57 -4.47 0.52
CA GLY A 94 10.63 -3.93 1.37
C GLY A 94 11.52 -2.94 0.61
N ARG A 95 12.04 -3.35 -0.55
CA ARG A 95 12.93 -2.52 -1.40
C ARG A 95 12.19 -1.33 -1.99
N ASP A 96 11.00 -1.56 -2.54
CA ASP A 96 10.15 -0.49 -3.08
C ASP A 96 9.75 0.50 -1.98
N GLY A 97 9.55 0.01 -0.76
CA GLY A 97 9.26 0.85 0.40
C GLY A 97 10.42 1.75 0.79
N TYR A 98 11.64 1.21 0.80
CA TYR A 98 12.85 2.00 1.00
C TYR A 98 12.96 3.09 -0.07
N ASP A 99 12.89 2.72 -1.35
CA ASP A 99 13.04 3.66 -2.46
C ASP A 99 11.97 4.75 -2.44
N ALA A 100 10.73 4.40 -2.16
CA ALA A 100 9.62 5.36 -2.05
C ALA A 100 9.81 6.35 -0.88
N ILE A 101 10.29 5.88 0.28
CA ILE A 101 10.57 6.74 1.44
C ILE A 101 11.68 7.73 1.11
N GLU A 102 12.79 7.24 0.54
CA GLU A 102 13.94 8.09 0.20
C GLU A 102 13.60 9.06 -0.94
N TRP A 103 12.82 8.62 -1.93
CA TRP A 103 12.31 9.51 -2.96
C TRP A 103 11.47 10.65 -2.37
N CYS A 104 10.53 10.34 -1.48
CA CYS A 104 9.72 11.35 -0.79
C CYS A 104 10.58 12.35 -0.01
N ALA A 105 11.62 11.87 0.67
CA ALA A 105 12.48 12.70 1.50
C ALA A 105 13.28 13.73 0.70
N THR A 106 13.65 13.40 -0.54
CA THR A 106 14.52 14.23 -1.40
C THR A 106 13.77 15.23 -2.26
N GLN A 107 12.44 15.23 -2.24
CA GLN A 107 11.65 16.17 -3.03
C GLN A 107 11.77 17.61 -2.50
N GLU A 108 11.65 18.60 -3.39
CA GLU A 108 11.77 20.03 -3.05
C GLU A 108 10.74 20.47 -1.99
N TRP A 109 9.55 19.86 -2.00
CA TRP A 109 8.47 20.15 -1.06
C TRP A 109 8.62 19.40 0.28
N SER A 110 9.57 18.50 0.42
CA SER A 110 9.78 17.69 1.63
C SER A 110 10.79 18.35 2.57
N ASN A 111 10.53 18.23 3.87
CA ASN A 111 11.50 18.61 4.91
C ASN A 111 12.42 17.44 5.34
N GLY A 112 12.39 16.31 4.61
CA GLY A 112 13.19 15.12 4.87
C GLY A 112 12.65 14.20 5.96
N ASN A 113 11.49 14.50 6.57
CA ASN A 113 10.87 13.62 7.55
C ASN A 113 9.71 12.86 6.91
N VAL A 114 9.85 11.54 6.80
CA VAL A 114 8.83 10.67 6.23
C VAL A 114 8.24 9.77 7.29
N GLY A 115 6.92 9.83 7.44
CA GLY A 115 6.14 8.85 8.18
C GLY A 115 5.39 7.93 7.23
N THR A 116 5.11 6.72 7.66
CA THR A 116 4.27 5.79 6.89
C THR A 116 3.03 5.41 7.68
N GLN A 117 1.96 5.07 7.00
CA GLN A 117 0.75 4.54 7.63
C GLN A 117 0.09 3.47 6.77
N GLY A 118 -0.76 2.66 7.38
CA GLY A 118 -1.56 1.68 6.68
C GLY A 118 -2.15 0.62 7.59
N SER A 119 -3.13 -0.11 7.05
CA SER A 119 -3.83 -1.19 7.75
C SER A 119 -3.83 -2.45 6.89
N SER A 120 -3.73 -3.63 7.49
CA SER A 120 -3.66 -4.92 6.80
C SER A 120 -2.40 -5.00 5.94
N TYR A 121 -2.49 -5.31 4.65
CA TYR A 121 -1.34 -5.32 3.74
C TYR A 121 -0.50 -4.02 3.79
N PRO A 122 -1.09 -2.80 3.64
CA PRO A 122 -0.38 -1.53 3.86
C PRO A 122 0.25 -1.40 5.26
N GLY A 123 -0.23 -2.12 6.25
CA GLY A 123 0.40 -2.23 7.56
C GLY A 123 1.66 -3.09 7.51
N ARG A 124 1.57 -4.29 6.94
CA ARG A 124 2.68 -5.25 6.87
C ARG A 124 3.86 -4.73 6.07
N ILE A 125 3.62 -4.11 4.93
CA ILE A 125 4.70 -3.60 4.07
C ILE A 125 5.49 -2.44 4.68
N GLN A 126 4.99 -1.80 5.74
CA GLN A 126 5.77 -0.84 6.52
C GLN A 126 6.89 -1.54 7.29
N TRP A 127 6.61 -2.71 7.91
CA TRP A 127 7.64 -3.52 8.57
C TRP A 127 8.72 -3.96 7.56
N LEU A 128 8.33 -4.42 6.37
CA LEU A 128 9.27 -4.82 5.33
C LEU A 128 10.16 -3.67 4.88
N ALA A 129 9.61 -2.46 4.74
CA ALA A 129 10.37 -1.26 4.43
C ALA A 129 11.32 -0.86 5.56
N ALA A 130 10.86 -0.91 6.82
CA ALA A 130 11.67 -0.58 7.99
C ALA A 130 12.88 -1.51 8.16
N LEU A 131 12.73 -2.80 7.83
CA LEU A 131 13.84 -3.76 7.81
C LEU A 131 14.96 -3.39 6.81
N GLN A 132 14.65 -2.59 5.79
CA GLN A 132 15.65 -2.04 4.86
C GLN A 132 16.38 -0.81 5.43
N GLN A 133 15.99 -0.31 6.60
CA GLN A 133 16.59 0.81 7.32
C GLN A 133 16.67 2.14 6.53
N PRO A 134 15.57 2.64 5.94
CA PRO A 134 15.59 3.91 5.23
C PRO A 134 15.90 5.06 6.22
N PRO A 135 16.94 5.87 5.95
CA PRO A 135 17.41 6.89 6.91
C PRO A 135 16.41 8.01 7.17
N HIS A 136 15.45 8.24 6.26
CA HIS A 136 14.45 9.30 6.41
C HIS A 136 13.11 8.82 7.01
N LEU A 137 12.96 7.54 7.33
CA LEU A 137 11.79 7.02 8.04
C LEU A 137 11.81 7.49 9.51
N ARG A 138 10.79 8.25 9.92
CA ARG A 138 10.69 8.83 11.28
C ARG A 138 9.61 8.20 12.14
N ALA A 139 8.52 7.76 11.52
CA ALA A 139 7.40 7.18 12.24
C ALA A 139 6.63 6.20 11.37
N MET A 140 5.97 5.25 12.01
CA MET A 140 5.06 4.30 11.34
C MET A 140 3.77 4.20 12.14
N VAL A 141 2.64 4.21 11.43
CA VAL A 141 1.32 3.90 12.00
C VAL A 141 0.83 2.58 11.39
N VAL A 142 1.24 1.50 12.02
CA VAL A 142 0.93 0.13 11.59
C VAL A 142 -0.34 -0.35 12.29
N ARG A 143 -1.35 -0.77 11.50
CA ARG A 143 -2.64 -1.19 12.02
C ARG A 143 -3.07 -2.54 11.43
N VAL A 144 -3.71 -3.35 12.28
CA VAL A 144 -4.41 -4.59 11.89
C VAL A 144 -3.52 -5.47 10.99
N THR A 145 -2.31 -5.73 11.45
CA THR A 145 -1.36 -6.63 10.80
C THR A 145 -0.40 -7.21 11.84
N PRO A 146 -0.09 -8.50 11.78
CA PRO A 146 0.89 -9.10 12.66
C PRO A 146 2.32 -8.66 12.28
N SER A 147 3.19 -8.62 13.27
CA SER A 147 4.64 -8.49 13.05
C SER A 147 5.29 -9.83 12.68
N ASP A 148 4.65 -10.93 13.06
CA ASP A 148 5.09 -12.30 12.79
C ASP A 148 4.11 -12.99 11.83
N PRO A 149 4.57 -13.48 10.67
CA PRO A 149 3.73 -14.17 9.70
C PRO A 149 3.12 -15.49 10.24
N PHE A 150 3.75 -16.14 11.20
CA PHE A 150 3.21 -17.37 11.83
C PHE A 150 1.91 -17.14 12.61
N VAL A 151 1.62 -15.91 13.01
CA VAL A 151 0.33 -15.59 13.65
C VAL A 151 -0.84 -15.73 12.67
N GLU A 152 -0.62 -15.48 11.38
CA GLU A 152 -1.65 -15.63 10.34
C GLU A 152 -1.83 -17.09 9.89
N THR A 153 -0.75 -17.88 9.91
CA THR A 153 -0.75 -19.26 9.45
C THR A 153 -0.12 -20.22 10.49
N PRO A 154 -0.69 -20.30 11.71
CA PRO A 154 -0.09 -21.05 12.82
C PRO A 154 0.05 -22.57 12.55
N THR A 155 -0.72 -23.08 11.58
CA THR A 155 -0.65 -24.48 11.15
C THR A 155 0.33 -24.71 10.00
N GLY A 156 0.94 -23.66 9.46
CA GLY A 156 1.76 -23.71 8.24
C GLY A 156 0.96 -23.82 6.94
N LEU A 157 -0.38 -23.89 7.02
CA LEU A 157 -1.26 -23.94 5.85
C LEU A 157 -2.04 -22.62 5.73
N PRO A 158 -2.16 -22.05 4.52
CA PRO A 158 -2.94 -20.84 4.31
C PRO A 158 -4.43 -21.10 4.60
N SER A 159 -5.07 -20.12 5.23
CA SER A 159 -6.52 -20.14 5.42
C SER A 159 -7.24 -20.06 4.07
N PRO A 160 -8.39 -20.72 3.88
CA PRO A 160 -9.24 -20.53 2.70
C PRO A 160 -9.57 -19.07 2.39
N MET A 161 -9.64 -18.22 3.39
CA MET A 161 -9.78 -16.77 3.24
C MET A 161 -8.60 -16.12 2.49
N HIS A 162 -7.42 -16.74 2.50
CA HIS A 162 -6.26 -16.27 1.74
C HIS A 162 -6.51 -16.39 0.24
N LEU A 163 -7.12 -17.47 -0.23
CA LEU A 163 -7.55 -17.61 -1.63
C LEU A 163 -8.53 -16.51 -2.04
N CYS A 164 -9.48 -16.18 -1.18
CA CYS A 164 -10.42 -15.09 -1.38
C CYS A 164 -9.68 -13.73 -1.55
N TRP A 165 -8.70 -13.48 -0.70
CA TRP A 165 -7.86 -12.28 -0.82
C TRP A 165 -7.01 -12.29 -2.10
N LEU A 166 -6.39 -13.40 -2.47
CA LEU A 166 -5.65 -13.55 -3.72
C LEU A 166 -6.53 -13.30 -4.95
N HIS A 167 -7.80 -13.76 -4.90
CA HIS A 167 -8.77 -13.41 -5.93
C HIS A 167 -9.02 -11.91 -5.98
N PHE A 168 -9.30 -11.29 -4.84
CA PHE A 168 -9.58 -9.84 -4.73
C PHE A 168 -8.45 -8.99 -5.31
N VAL A 169 -7.19 -9.35 -5.06
CA VAL A 169 -6.02 -8.61 -5.57
C VAL A 169 -5.46 -9.16 -6.88
N SER A 170 -6.17 -10.06 -7.56
CA SER A 170 -5.70 -10.58 -8.84
C SER A 170 -5.79 -9.54 -9.96
N GLY A 171 -4.76 -9.47 -10.82
CA GLY A 171 -4.66 -8.44 -11.86
C GLY A 171 -4.26 -7.07 -11.31
N ARG A 172 -4.60 -6.01 -12.01
CA ARG A 172 -4.16 -4.65 -11.66
C ARG A 172 -5.11 -3.90 -10.73
N VAL A 173 -6.39 -4.26 -10.72
CA VAL A 173 -7.43 -3.63 -9.90
C VAL A 173 -8.16 -4.67 -9.05
N ASN A 174 -8.88 -4.21 -8.04
CA ASN A 174 -9.65 -5.10 -7.16
C ASN A 174 -10.75 -5.81 -7.94
N GLN A 175 -10.86 -7.13 -7.75
CA GLN A 175 -11.89 -7.94 -8.37
C GLN A 175 -13.17 -7.91 -7.53
N LEU A 176 -14.32 -8.14 -8.19
CA LEU A 176 -15.62 -8.23 -7.52
C LEU A 176 -15.72 -9.54 -6.74
N MET A 177 -15.87 -9.43 -5.43
CA MET A 177 -15.97 -10.59 -4.54
C MET A 177 -17.26 -11.39 -4.79
N GLU A 178 -18.33 -10.70 -5.16
CA GLU A 178 -19.65 -11.24 -5.43
C GLU A 178 -19.70 -12.09 -6.73
N ALA A 179 -18.67 -12.00 -7.57
CA ALA A 179 -18.56 -12.82 -8.77
C ALA A 179 -18.30 -14.31 -8.46
N VAL A 180 -17.95 -14.66 -7.22
CA VAL A 180 -17.63 -16.01 -6.79
C VAL A 180 -18.53 -16.43 -5.63
N ASN A 181 -19.06 -17.64 -5.69
CA ASN A 181 -19.78 -18.23 -4.54
C ASN A 181 -18.77 -18.78 -3.51
N TRP A 182 -18.28 -17.90 -2.64
CA TRP A 182 -17.25 -18.21 -1.65
C TRP A 182 -17.70 -19.29 -0.64
N SER A 183 -18.99 -19.39 -0.32
CA SER A 183 -19.48 -20.47 0.54
C SER A 183 -19.22 -21.84 -0.08
N ALA A 184 -19.51 -22.00 -1.37
CA ALA A 184 -19.25 -23.25 -2.08
C ALA A 184 -17.74 -23.52 -2.27
N VAL A 185 -16.93 -22.45 -2.37
CA VAL A 185 -15.46 -22.60 -2.44
C VAL A 185 -14.92 -23.10 -1.10
N TYR A 186 -15.37 -22.54 0.02
CA TYR A 186 -14.86 -22.90 1.36
C TYR A 186 -15.26 -24.32 1.80
N GLU A 187 -16.32 -24.89 1.22
CA GLU A 187 -16.73 -26.28 1.46
C GLU A 187 -15.93 -27.30 0.60
N HIS A 188 -15.11 -26.81 -0.34
CA HIS A 188 -14.39 -27.66 -1.28
C HIS A 188 -13.12 -28.26 -0.67
N LEU A 189 -12.93 -29.56 -0.90
CA LEU A 189 -11.70 -30.30 -0.58
C LEU A 189 -11.25 -31.09 -1.81
N PRO A 190 -9.95 -31.33 -2.02
CA PRO A 190 -8.83 -30.86 -1.19
C PRO A 190 -8.53 -29.36 -1.39
N LEU A 191 -7.86 -28.76 -0.40
CA LEU A 191 -7.48 -27.33 -0.45
C LEU A 191 -6.70 -26.95 -1.71
N LEU A 192 -5.84 -27.83 -2.20
CA LEU A 192 -5.01 -27.61 -3.39
C LEU A 192 -5.83 -27.22 -4.63
N THR A 193 -7.03 -27.75 -4.80
CA THR A 193 -7.91 -27.50 -5.96
C THR A 193 -9.04 -26.50 -5.66
N MET A 194 -9.00 -25.85 -4.51
CA MET A 194 -10.02 -24.86 -4.12
C MET A 194 -10.08 -23.66 -5.07
N ASP A 195 -8.97 -23.29 -5.66
CA ASP A 195 -8.86 -22.23 -6.66
C ASP A 195 -9.64 -22.55 -7.95
N GLU A 196 -9.69 -23.79 -8.37
CA GLU A 196 -10.50 -24.24 -9.52
C GLU A 196 -12.00 -24.08 -9.22
N ARG A 197 -12.40 -24.32 -7.97
CA ARG A 197 -13.78 -24.10 -7.53
C ARG A 197 -14.15 -22.63 -7.49
N ALA A 198 -13.17 -21.73 -7.27
CA ALA A 198 -13.33 -20.30 -7.43
C ALA A 198 -13.36 -19.84 -8.90
N GLY A 199 -13.25 -20.78 -9.85
CA GLY A 199 -13.34 -20.53 -11.29
C GLY A 199 -12.03 -20.10 -11.95
N ARG A 200 -10.92 -20.07 -11.23
CA ARG A 200 -9.60 -19.66 -11.74
C ARG A 200 -8.46 -20.30 -10.99
N ARG A 201 -7.57 -20.97 -11.73
CA ARG A 201 -6.29 -21.41 -11.18
C ARG A 201 -5.47 -20.24 -10.68
N ASN A 202 -4.91 -20.38 -9.47
CA ASN A 202 -4.10 -19.34 -8.82
C ASN A 202 -2.76 -19.91 -8.37
N GLU A 203 -1.69 -19.52 -9.06
CA GLU A 203 -0.35 -20.08 -8.83
C GLU A 203 0.22 -19.72 -7.46
N HIS A 204 -0.11 -18.55 -6.91
CA HIS A 204 0.31 -18.19 -5.55
C HIS A 204 -0.36 -19.09 -4.50
N TRP A 205 -1.66 -19.36 -4.67
CA TRP A 205 -2.37 -20.29 -3.79
C TRP A 205 -1.73 -21.69 -3.79
N ARG A 206 -1.40 -22.19 -4.99
CA ARG A 206 -0.80 -23.53 -5.14
C ARG A 206 0.60 -23.57 -4.56
N ALA A 207 1.41 -22.56 -4.79
CA ALA A 207 2.76 -22.48 -4.23
C ALA A 207 2.78 -22.40 -2.69
N ASP A 208 1.73 -21.84 -2.08
CA ASP A 208 1.61 -21.75 -0.62
C ASP A 208 1.15 -23.06 0.02
N ILE A 209 0.62 -24.03 -0.76
CA ILE A 209 0.12 -25.33 -0.27
C ILE A 209 1.08 -26.48 -0.59
N GLU A 210 1.79 -26.46 -1.72
CA GLU A 210 2.80 -27.45 -2.12
C GLU A 210 4.09 -27.34 -1.29
#